data_4da808b5ab46fe486044b3cc697eb687
#
_entry.id   4da808b5ab46fe486044b3cc697eb687
#
_cell.length_a   1.000
_cell.length_b   1.000
_cell.length_c   1.000
_cell.angle_alpha   90.00
_cell.angle_beta   90.00
_cell.angle_gamma   90.00
#
_symmetry.space_group_name_H-M   'P 1'
#
loop_
_entity.id
_entity.type
_entity.pdbx_description
1 polymer ?
#
loop_
_entity_poly.entity_id
_entity_poly.type
_entity_poly.pdbx_seq_one_letter_code
_entity_poly.pdbx_strand_id
1 'polypeptide(L)' 'MKTFGENLKRERVLCGLTQTQLAQKIGIKQQQLSEWECNNVEPTLYNIIAIIRALDISFEDLIDGIE' A
#
# COMPACT_ATOMS: atom_id res chain seq x y z
N MET A 1 -9.31 1.02 15.52
CA MET A 1 -7.92 0.63 15.21
C MET A 1 -7.71 0.66 13.70
N LYS A 2 -6.62 1.27 13.27
CA LYS A 2 -6.27 1.30 11.85
C LYS A 2 -5.49 0.05 11.47
N THR A 3 -5.58 -0.32 10.21
CA THR A 3 -4.85 -1.46 9.67
C THR A 3 -3.87 -1.01 8.60
N PHE A 4 -2.93 -1.87 8.27
CA PHE A 4 -1.99 -1.61 7.18
C PHE A 4 -2.75 -1.34 5.86
N GLY A 5 -3.75 -2.16 5.56
CA GLY A 5 -4.51 -2.02 4.31
C GLY A 5 -5.24 -0.70 4.19
N GLU A 6 -5.84 -0.22 5.30
CA GLU A 6 -6.49 1.09 5.32
C GLU A 6 -5.48 2.21 5.09
N ASN A 7 -4.31 2.12 5.73
CA ASN A 7 -3.26 3.12 5.57
C ASN A 7 -2.72 3.12 4.14
N LEU A 8 -2.50 1.95 3.57
CA LEU A 8 -2.05 1.82 2.19
C LEU A 8 -3.04 2.46 1.22
N LYS A 9 -4.33 2.15 1.38
CA LYS A 9 -5.38 2.73 0.54
C LYS A 9 -5.40 4.25 0.69
N ARG A 10 -5.34 4.77 1.92
CA ARG A 10 -5.33 6.21 2.17
C ARG A 10 -4.17 6.89 1.45
N GLU A 11 -2.97 6.36 1.60
CA GLU A 11 -1.79 6.97 0.98
C GLU A 11 -1.86 6.89 -0.54
N ARG A 12 -2.36 5.79 -1.07
CA ARG A 12 -2.56 5.64 -2.52
C ARG A 12 -3.53 6.70 -3.06
N VAL A 13 -4.67 6.85 -2.38
CA VAL A 13 -5.70 7.82 -2.80
C VAL A 13 -5.17 9.25 -2.70
N LEU A 14 -4.42 9.55 -1.64
CA LEU A 14 -3.79 10.87 -1.48
C LEU A 14 -2.80 11.17 -2.61
N CYS A 15 -2.19 10.15 -3.18
CA CYS A 15 -1.30 10.32 -4.34
C CYS A 15 -2.06 10.38 -5.66
N GLY A 16 -3.38 10.25 -5.65
CA GLY A 16 -4.20 10.32 -6.86
C GLY A 16 -4.12 9.07 -7.73
N LEU A 17 -3.74 7.92 -7.18
CA LEU A 17 -3.56 6.70 -7.95
C LEU A 17 -4.70 5.71 -7.72
N THR A 18 -5.12 5.04 -8.80
CA THR A 18 -6.00 3.87 -8.70
C THR A 18 -5.18 2.66 -8.28
N GLN A 19 -5.87 1.58 -7.87
CA GLN A 19 -5.18 0.31 -7.58
C GLN A 19 -4.38 -0.17 -8.78
N THR A 20 -4.97 -0.11 -9.98
CA THR A 20 -4.29 -0.53 -11.21
C THR A 20 -3.03 0.29 -11.46
N GLN A 21 -3.12 1.60 -11.27
CA GLN A 21 -1.96 2.49 -11.50
C GLN A 21 -0.83 2.20 -10.53
N LEU A 22 -1.13 2.04 -9.25
CA LEU A 22 -0.08 1.72 -8.27
C LEU A 22 0.49 0.34 -8.53
N ALA A 23 -0.35 -0.65 -8.83
CA ALA A 23 0.11 -2.00 -9.13
C ALA A 23 1.07 -2.00 -10.32
N GLN A 24 0.74 -1.28 -11.38
CA GLN A 24 1.63 -1.14 -12.54
C GLN A 24 2.94 -0.47 -12.16
N LYS A 25 2.88 0.54 -11.31
CA LYS A 25 4.07 1.31 -10.92
C LYS A 25 5.07 0.45 -10.15
N ILE A 26 4.60 -0.50 -9.36
CA ILE A 26 5.47 -1.37 -8.56
C ILE A 26 5.63 -2.77 -9.16
N GLY A 27 5.00 -3.05 -10.32
CA GLY A 27 5.22 -4.29 -11.06
C GLY A 27 4.47 -5.51 -10.50
N ILE A 28 3.30 -5.31 -9.91
CA ILE A 28 2.46 -6.39 -9.37
C ILE A 28 1.09 -6.37 -10.04
N LYS A 29 0.30 -7.41 -9.78
CA LYS A 29 -1.07 -7.48 -10.26
C LYS A 29 -1.97 -6.62 -9.36
N GLN A 30 -2.99 -6.01 -9.98
CA GLN A 30 -3.98 -5.20 -9.24
C GLN A 30 -4.68 -6.03 -8.17
N GLN A 31 -4.97 -7.29 -8.43
CA GLN A 31 -5.61 -8.16 -7.45
C GLN A 31 -4.72 -8.35 -6.20
N GLN A 32 -3.42 -8.43 -6.39
CA GLN A 32 -2.49 -8.56 -5.27
C GLN A 32 -2.52 -7.32 -4.38
N LEU A 33 -2.54 -6.14 -5.00
CA LEU A 33 -2.66 -4.89 -4.25
C LEU A 33 -3.99 -4.81 -3.49
N SER A 34 -5.07 -5.23 -4.14
CA SER A 34 -6.39 -5.28 -3.51
C SER A 34 -6.40 -6.18 -2.27
N GLU A 35 -5.73 -7.32 -2.33
CA GLU A 35 -5.60 -8.24 -1.19
C GLU A 35 -4.88 -7.57 -0.01
N TRP A 36 -3.85 -6.77 -0.29
CA TRP A 36 -3.13 -6.02 0.74
C TRP A 36 -4.02 -4.95 1.37
N GLU A 37 -4.79 -4.23 0.56
CA GLU A 37 -5.68 -3.17 1.06
C GLU A 37 -6.85 -3.73 1.86
N CYS A 38 -7.25 -4.97 1.59
CA CYS A 38 -8.30 -5.65 2.34
C CYS A 38 -7.77 -6.41 3.56
N ASN A 39 -6.47 -6.39 3.81
CA ASN A 39 -5.81 -7.11 4.91
C ASN A 39 -5.97 -8.63 4.83
N ASN A 40 -6.18 -9.16 3.62
CA ASN A 40 -6.25 -10.61 3.39
C ASN A 40 -4.87 -11.24 3.29
N VAL A 41 -3.91 -10.49 2.79
CA VAL A 41 -2.53 -10.91 2.59
C VAL A 41 -1.63 -9.76 2.99
N GLU A 42 -0.50 -10.06 3.64
CA GLU A 42 0.50 -9.06 3.97
C GLU A 42 1.56 -9.02 2.87
N PRO A 43 2.00 -7.82 2.46
CA PRO A 43 3.10 -7.71 1.51
C PRO A 43 4.42 -8.11 2.16
N THR A 44 5.36 -8.57 1.34
CA THR A 44 6.73 -8.83 1.80
C THR A 44 7.41 -7.50 2.13
N LEU A 45 8.54 -7.57 2.84
CA LEU A 45 9.35 -6.39 3.14
C LEU A 45 9.74 -5.65 1.86
N TYR A 46 10.16 -6.38 0.81
CA TYR A 46 10.56 -5.74 -0.45
C TYR A 46 9.38 -5.03 -1.12
N ASN A 47 8.18 -5.60 -1.04
CA ASN A 47 6.99 -4.94 -1.57
C ASN A 47 6.64 -3.69 -0.77
N ILE A 48 6.83 -3.72 0.55
CA ILE A 48 6.63 -2.52 1.39
C ILE A 48 7.61 -1.42 0.96
N ILE A 49 8.86 -1.76 0.72
CA ILE A 49 9.85 -0.79 0.24
C ILE A 49 9.43 -0.21 -1.12
N ALA A 50 8.93 -1.05 -2.03
CA ALA A 50 8.46 -0.60 -3.33
C ALA A 50 7.27 0.36 -3.20
N ILE A 51 6.33 0.08 -2.29
CA ILE A 51 5.19 0.96 -1.99
C ILE A 51 5.68 2.32 -1.51
N ILE A 52 6.58 2.33 -0.52
CA ILE A 52 7.12 3.54 0.06
C ILE A 52 7.77 4.42 -1.02
N ARG A 53 8.55 3.81 -1.90
CA ARG A 53 9.22 4.53 -2.99
C ARG A 53 8.22 5.04 -4.03
N ALA A 54 7.24 4.21 -4.39
CA ALA A 54 6.24 4.56 -5.41
C ALA A 54 5.35 5.71 -4.97
N LEU A 55 5.00 5.76 -3.68
CA LEU A 55 4.13 6.78 -3.12
C LEU A 55 4.89 7.96 -2.52
N ASP A 56 6.21 7.86 -2.42
CA ASP A 56 7.06 8.87 -1.79
C ASP A 56 6.61 9.20 -0.37
N ILE A 57 6.39 8.17 0.42
CA ILE A 57 5.94 8.26 1.80
C ILE A 57 6.95 7.61 2.73
N SER A 58 6.75 7.74 4.04
CA SER A 58 7.57 7.06 5.03
C SER A 58 6.94 5.74 5.45
N PHE A 59 7.74 4.87 6.06
CA PHE A 59 7.21 3.64 6.66
C PHE A 59 6.19 3.97 7.75
N GLU A 60 6.43 5.04 8.52
CA GLU A 60 5.53 5.49 9.58
C GLU A 60 4.14 5.82 9.05
N ASP A 61 4.05 6.35 7.82
CA ASP A 61 2.75 6.62 7.20
C ASP A 61 1.93 5.35 7.00
N LEU A 62 2.60 4.22 6.70
CA LEU A 62 1.93 2.94 6.48
C LEU A 62 1.49 2.27 7.79
N ILE A 63 2.18 2.55 8.89
CA ILE A 63 1.86 1.91 10.16
C ILE A 63 1.15 2.84 11.14
N ASP A 64 0.77 4.03 10.70
CA ASP A 64 0.08 5.02 11.52
C ASP A 64 -1.17 4.44 12.18
N GLY A 65 -1.25 4.54 13.50
CA GLY A 65 -2.41 4.07 14.26
C GLY A 65 -2.52 2.55 14.41
N ILE A 66 -1.54 1.79 13.95
CA ILE A 66 -1.50 0.34 14.15
C ILE A 66 -0.87 0.06 15.52
N GLU A 67 -1.54 -0.75 16.31
CA GLU A 67 -1.08 -1.13 17.64
C GLU A 67 -0.55 -2.56 17.69
#